data_7e341aa031d482e2812c3687cadcfbe7
#
_entry.id   7e341aa031d482e2812c3687cadcfbe7
#
_cell.length_a   1.000
_cell.length_b   1.000
_cell.length_c   1.000
_cell.angle_alpha   90.00
_cell.angle_beta   90.00
_cell.angle_gamma   90.00
#
_symmetry.space_group_name_H-M   'P 1'
#
loop_
_entity.id
_entity.type
_entity.pdbx_description
1 polymer ?
#
loop_
_entity_poly.entity_id
_entity_poly.type
_entity_poly.pdbx_seq_one_letter_code
_entity_poly.pdbx_strand_id
1 'polypeptide(L)'
;MLTIEEYQRGRDAVIQRQQQELIELSTPVVKLWDGVLAVPLIGTLDSERTQVVMESLLERIVETNSTMAIIDITGVPTVDTLVAQHLLKTVAAARLMGADCIISGIRPQIAQTIVHLGLTLSEVTTKATMADAIALALDRAGFRISRIEA
;
A
#
# COMPACT_ATOMS: atom_id res chain seq x y z
N MET A 1 -30.45 -30.02 -16.82
CA MET A 1 -30.83 -29.58 -15.45
C MET A 1 -29.62 -29.71 -14.52
N LEU A 2 -29.18 -28.61 -13.92
CA LEU A 2 -28.05 -28.62 -13.01
C LEU A 2 -28.42 -29.30 -11.70
N THR A 3 -27.51 -30.09 -11.13
CA THR A 3 -27.67 -30.62 -9.77
C THR A 3 -27.50 -29.49 -8.74
N ILE A 4 -28.01 -29.71 -7.52
CA ILE A 4 -27.83 -28.75 -6.42
C ILE A 4 -26.35 -28.48 -6.16
N GLU A 5 -25.51 -29.51 -6.23
CA GLU A 5 -24.06 -29.37 -6.02
C GLU A 5 -23.40 -28.50 -7.09
N GLU A 6 -23.77 -28.67 -8.35
CA GLU A 6 -23.22 -27.86 -9.45
C GLU A 6 -23.65 -26.39 -9.32
N TYR A 7 -24.91 -26.16 -8.90
CA TYR A 7 -25.41 -24.80 -8.64
C TYR A 7 -24.64 -24.14 -7.49
N GLN A 8 -24.41 -24.85 -6.40
CA GLN A 8 -23.66 -24.32 -5.26
C GLN A 8 -22.21 -23.99 -5.59
N ARG A 9 -21.53 -24.83 -6.35
CA ARG A 9 -20.14 -24.55 -6.80
C ARG A 9 -20.06 -23.30 -7.65
N GLY A 10 -20.97 -23.10 -8.57
CA GLY A 10 -21.02 -21.89 -9.39
C GLY A 10 -21.26 -20.64 -8.55
N ARG A 11 -22.14 -20.72 -7.57
CA ARG A 11 -22.45 -19.63 -6.65
C ARG A 11 -21.25 -19.25 -5.80
N ASP A 12 -20.54 -20.24 -5.24
CA ASP A 12 -19.35 -20.01 -4.40
C ASP A 12 -18.22 -19.35 -5.21
N ALA A 13 -18.00 -19.77 -6.44
CA ALA A 13 -17.00 -19.16 -7.31
C ALA A 13 -17.32 -17.69 -7.62
N VAL A 14 -18.59 -17.34 -7.85
CA VAL A 14 -19.04 -15.96 -8.09
C VAL A 14 -18.84 -15.11 -6.84
N ILE A 15 -19.19 -15.62 -5.66
CA ILE A 15 -19.03 -14.90 -4.39
C ILE A 15 -17.54 -14.61 -4.13
N GLN A 16 -16.65 -15.56 -4.34
CA GLN A 16 -15.22 -15.36 -4.16
C GLN A 16 -14.66 -14.28 -5.10
N ARG A 17 -15.07 -14.28 -6.37
CA ARG A 17 -14.68 -13.26 -7.33
C ARG A 17 -15.16 -11.87 -6.92
N GLN A 18 -16.41 -11.74 -6.45
CA GLN A 18 -16.97 -10.48 -5.98
C GLN A 18 -16.22 -9.94 -4.76
N GLN A 19 -15.83 -10.81 -3.84
CA GLN A 19 -15.04 -10.42 -2.67
C GLN A 19 -13.66 -9.89 -3.07
N GLN A 20 -12.99 -10.51 -4.02
CA GLN A 20 -11.71 -10.03 -4.55
C GLN A 20 -11.85 -8.66 -5.23
N GLU A 21 -12.87 -8.49 -6.06
CA GLU A 21 -13.16 -7.21 -6.73
C GLU A 21 -13.43 -6.10 -5.71
N LEU A 22 -14.16 -6.38 -4.63
CA LEU A 22 -14.41 -5.41 -3.57
C LEU A 22 -13.14 -5.01 -2.81
N ILE A 23 -12.24 -5.96 -2.56
CA ILE A 23 -10.93 -5.68 -1.93
C ILE A 23 -10.09 -4.78 -2.84
N GLU A 24 -10.00 -5.09 -4.11
CA GLU A 24 -9.26 -4.30 -5.10
C GLU A 24 -9.82 -2.88 -5.23
N LEU A 25 -11.15 -2.72 -5.24
CA LEU A 25 -11.81 -1.42 -5.34
C LEU A 25 -11.67 -0.59 -4.07
N SER A 26 -11.60 -1.24 -2.88
CA SER A 26 -11.52 -0.54 -1.60
C SER A 26 -10.14 0.03 -1.29
N THR A 27 -9.07 -0.44 -1.97
CA THR A 27 -7.69 0.02 -1.77
C THR A 27 -6.97 0.11 -3.12
N PRO A 28 -7.37 1.03 -4.01
CA PRO A 28 -6.75 1.16 -5.31
C PRO A 28 -5.34 1.74 -5.22
N VAL A 29 -4.45 1.25 -6.08
CA VAL A 29 -3.17 1.89 -6.32
C VAL A 29 -3.40 3.05 -7.29
N VAL A 30 -3.04 4.24 -6.88
CA VAL A 30 -3.31 5.49 -7.64
C VAL A 30 -2.01 6.02 -8.22
N LYS A 31 -2.01 6.36 -9.50
CA LYS A 31 -0.91 7.10 -10.10
C LYS A 31 -1.09 8.58 -9.79
N LEU A 32 -0.21 9.14 -8.96
CA LEU A 32 -0.24 10.57 -8.60
C LEU A 32 0.43 11.46 -9.63
N TRP A 33 1.52 10.98 -10.19
CA TRP A 33 2.32 11.70 -11.18
C TRP A 33 3.18 10.70 -11.94
N ASP A 34 3.90 11.18 -12.95
CA ASP A 34 4.84 10.33 -13.67
C ASP A 34 5.90 9.81 -12.70
N GLY A 35 5.99 8.49 -12.59
CA GLY A 35 6.93 7.81 -11.70
C GLY A 35 6.52 7.72 -10.24
N VAL A 36 5.35 8.22 -9.85
CA VAL A 36 4.89 8.25 -8.46
C VAL A 36 3.53 7.58 -8.30
N LEU A 37 3.48 6.52 -7.51
CA LEU A 37 2.25 5.82 -7.13
C LEU A 37 1.92 6.09 -5.66
N ALA A 38 0.66 5.95 -5.31
CA ALA A 38 0.20 6.00 -3.93
C ALA A 38 -0.83 4.91 -3.65
N VAL A 39 -0.77 4.38 -2.43
CA VAL A 39 -1.74 3.41 -1.91
C VAL A 39 -2.29 3.94 -0.60
N PRO A 40 -3.47 4.55 -0.60
CA PRO A 40 -4.13 4.95 0.65
C PRO A 40 -4.81 3.74 1.28
N LEU A 41 -4.35 3.32 2.46
CA LEU A 41 -4.96 2.24 3.22
C LEU A 41 -5.90 2.84 4.27
N ILE A 42 -7.12 2.33 4.35
CA ILE A 42 -8.15 2.83 5.24
C ILE A 42 -8.82 1.67 5.96
N GLY A 43 -9.09 1.85 7.24
CA GLY A 43 -9.79 0.88 8.06
C GLY A 43 -8.88 -0.21 8.61
N THR A 44 -9.48 -1.29 9.08
CA THR A 44 -8.73 -2.40 9.66
C THR A 44 -8.02 -3.21 8.58
N LEU A 45 -6.72 -3.40 8.75
CA LEU A 45 -5.93 -4.25 7.87
C LEU A 45 -5.77 -5.64 8.48
N ASP A 46 -6.13 -6.67 7.71
CA ASP A 46 -5.73 -8.03 8.00
C ASP A 46 -4.60 -8.47 7.07
N SER A 47 -4.02 -9.62 7.34
CA SER A 47 -2.89 -10.15 6.58
C SER A 47 -3.25 -10.41 5.12
N GLU A 48 -4.41 -10.98 4.85
CA GLU A 48 -4.86 -11.31 3.49
C GLU A 48 -5.07 -10.05 2.64
N ARG A 49 -5.79 -9.08 3.17
CA ARG A 49 -6.03 -7.80 2.48
C ARG A 49 -4.71 -7.07 2.22
N THR A 50 -3.83 -7.03 3.21
CA THR A 50 -2.53 -6.39 3.08
C THR A 50 -1.70 -7.04 1.98
N GLN A 51 -1.67 -8.36 1.94
CA GLN A 51 -0.94 -9.11 0.92
C GLN A 51 -1.45 -8.79 -0.48
N VAL A 52 -2.76 -8.79 -0.68
CA VAL A 52 -3.38 -8.47 -1.99
C VAL A 52 -3.01 -7.06 -2.44
N VAL A 53 -3.11 -6.08 -1.55
CA VAL A 53 -2.78 -4.68 -1.86
C VAL A 53 -1.30 -4.53 -2.20
N MET A 54 -0.42 -5.18 -1.43
CA MET A 54 1.02 -5.09 -1.65
C MET A 54 1.45 -5.74 -2.96
N GLU A 55 0.87 -6.88 -3.30
CA GLU A 55 1.11 -7.52 -4.61
C GLU A 55 0.65 -6.61 -5.75
N SER A 56 -0.51 -5.99 -5.62
CA SER A 56 -1.04 -5.03 -6.59
C SER A 56 -0.09 -3.84 -6.76
N LEU A 57 0.46 -3.33 -5.67
CA LEU A 57 1.44 -2.23 -5.72
C LEU A 57 2.68 -2.63 -6.52
N LEU A 58 3.26 -3.80 -6.24
CA LEU A 58 4.44 -4.28 -6.96
C LEU A 58 4.18 -4.46 -8.45
N GLU A 59 3.02 -5.00 -8.81
CA GLU A 59 2.61 -5.13 -10.22
C GLU A 59 2.49 -3.77 -10.91
N ARG A 60 1.88 -2.80 -10.23
CA ARG A 60 1.73 -1.44 -10.76
C ARG A 60 3.07 -0.72 -10.92
N ILE A 61 4.01 -0.96 -10.03
CA ILE A 61 5.38 -0.42 -10.17
C ILE A 61 6.00 -0.89 -11.49
N VAL A 62 5.87 -2.17 -11.81
CA VAL A 62 6.39 -2.73 -13.07
C VAL A 62 5.65 -2.15 -14.28
N GLU A 63 4.32 -2.14 -14.24
CA GLU A 63 3.50 -1.67 -15.37
C GLU A 63 3.75 -0.19 -15.70
N THR A 64 3.90 0.64 -14.67
CA THR A 64 4.05 2.08 -14.85
C THR A 64 5.50 2.55 -14.85
N ASN A 65 6.42 1.64 -14.60
CA ASN A 65 7.86 1.95 -14.47
C ASN A 65 8.11 3.05 -13.44
N SER A 66 7.37 3.03 -12.34
CA SER A 66 7.45 4.03 -11.28
C SER A 66 8.68 3.83 -10.41
N THR A 67 9.24 4.93 -9.93
CA THR A 67 10.42 4.94 -9.06
C THR A 67 10.09 5.25 -7.61
N MET A 68 8.90 5.76 -7.35
CA MET A 68 8.44 6.13 -6.01
C MET A 68 7.04 5.59 -5.75
N ALA A 69 6.82 5.08 -4.55
CA ALA A 69 5.51 4.64 -4.09
C ALA A 69 5.28 5.14 -2.67
N ILE A 70 4.09 5.67 -2.41
CA ILE A 70 3.68 6.13 -1.09
C ILE A 70 2.65 5.14 -0.55
N ILE A 71 2.91 4.59 0.62
CA ILE A 71 1.95 3.76 1.35
C ILE A 71 1.43 4.62 2.51
N ASP A 72 0.20 5.11 2.38
CA ASP A 72 -0.41 5.95 3.42
C ASP A 72 -1.25 5.11 4.36
N ILE A 73 -0.92 5.15 5.64
CA ILE A 73 -1.60 4.42 6.70
C ILE A 73 -2.29 5.34 7.72
N THR A 74 -2.49 6.61 7.36
CA THR A 74 -3.16 7.58 8.23
C THR A 74 -4.54 7.09 8.68
N GLY A 75 -5.28 6.44 7.79
CA GLY A 75 -6.61 5.90 8.07
C GLY A 75 -6.64 4.52 8.73
N VAL A 76 -5.49 3.99 9.14
CA VAL A 76 -5.38 2.66 9.76
C VAL A 76 -5.18 2.83 11.26
N PRO A 77 -6.10 2.37 12.10
CA PRO A 77 -6.02 2.59 13.55
C PRO A 77 -4.97 1.73 14.25
N THR A 78 -4.79 0.49 13.81
CA THR A 78 -3.84 -0.45 14.40
C THR A 78 -3.24 -1.35 13.33
N VAL A 79 -2.03 -1.84 13.59
CA VAL A 79 -1.31 -2.77 12.74
C VAL A 79 -0.78 -3.89 13.62
N ASP A 80 -1.09 -5.15 13.31
CA ASP A 80 -0.48 -6.29 13.99
C ASP A 80 0.91 -6.62 13.44
N THR A 81 1.58 -7.56 14.08
CA THR A 81 2.93 -7.99 13.71
C THR A 81 3.02 -8.46 12.26
N LEU A 82 2.06 -9.27 11.84
CA LEU A 82 2.08 -9.87 10.52
C LEU A 82 1.87 -8.83 9.41
N VAL A 83 0.95 -7.90 9.63
CA VAL A 83 0.70 -6.77 8.72
C VAL A 83 1.94 -5.88 8.62
N ALA A 84 2.56 -5.55 9.76
CA ALA A 84 3.80 -4.76 9.78
C ALA A 84 4.91 -5.45 8.99
N GLN A 85 5.08 -6.75 9.15
CA GLN A 85 6.06 -7.53 8.39
C GLN A 85 5.77 -7.51 6.89
N HIS A 86 4.51 -7.63 6.48
CA HIS A 86 4.12 -7.54 5.08
C HIS A 86 4.45 -6.18 4.47
N LEU A 87 4.19 -5.09 5.19
CA LEU A 87 4.53 -3.74 4.74
C LEU A 87 6.04 -3.59 4.53
N LEU A 88 6.84 -4.04 5.48
CA LEU A 88 8.31 -3.95 5.39
C LEU A 88 8.88 -4.82 4.28
N LYS A 89 8.36 -6.02 4.10
CA LYS A 89 8.76 -6.91 3.00
C LYS A 89 8.45 -6.31 1.64
N THR A 90 7.32 -5.62 1.52
CA THR A 90 6.93 -4.93 0.29
C THR A 90 7.88 -3.79 -0.04
N VAL A 91 8.26 -3.00 0.95
CA VAL A 91 9.26 -1.94 0.78
C VAL A 91 10.58 -2.52 0.26
N ALA A 92 11.04 -3.61 0.86
CA ALA A 92 12.26 -4.30 0.43
C ALA A 92 12.15 -4.84 -1.00
N ALA A 93 11.02 -5.46 -1.34
CA ALA A 93 10.77 -5.98 -2.69
C ALA A 93 10.74 -4.87 -3.74
N ALA A 94 10.07 -3.75 -3.43
CA ALA A 94 10.04 -2.59 -4.32
C ALA A 94 11.44 -2.04 -4.59
N ARG A 95 12.27 -1.98 -3.56
CA ARG A 95 13.66 -1.51 -3.69
C ARG A 95 14.48 -2.41 -4.62
N LEU A 96 14.29 -3.72 -4.54
CA LEU A 96 14.94 -4.66 -5.47
C LEU A 96 14.50 -4.43 -6.91
N MET A 97 13.31 -3.88 -7.12
CA MET A 97 12.77 -3.55 -8.44
C MET A 97 13.14 -2.14 -8.91
N GLY A 98 13.91 -1.41 -8.12
CA GLY A 98 14.35 -0.05 -8.45
C GLY A 98 13.41 1.05 -7.99
N ALA A 99 12.44 0.77 -7.11
CA ALA A 99 11.51 1.76 -6.58
C ALA A 99 11.69 1.93 -5.08
N ASP A 100 11.65 3.17 -4.61
CA ASP A 100 11.63 3.47 -3.18
C ASP A 100 10.20 3.67 -2.69
N CYS A 101 9.95 3.25 -1.45
CA CYS A 101 8.66 3.44 -0.79
C CYS A 101 8.79 4.43 0.35
N ILE A 102 7.75 5.25 0.51
CA ILE A 102 7.58 6.16 1.64
C ILE A 102 6.32 5.72 2.38
N ILE A 103 6.43 5.48 3.69
CA ILE A 103 5.27 5.20 4.53
C ILE A 103 4.87 6.49 5.21
N SER A 104 3.62 6.91 5.03
CA SER A 104 3.09 8.15 5.61
C SER A 104 1.99 7.87 6.62
N GLY A 105 1.86 8.74 7.61
CA GLY A 105 0.78 8.71 8.57
C GLY A 105 0.90 7.65 9.65
N ILE A 106 2.12 7.30 10.06
CA ILE A 106 2.33 6.34 11.15
C ILE A 106 1.87 6.98 12.47
N ARG A 107 0.83 6.40 13.07
CA ARG A 107 0.31 6.85 14.37
C ARG A 107 1.21 6.36 15.51
N PRO A 108 1.19 7.05 16.67
CA PRO A 108 2.04 6.65 17.81
C PRO A 108 1.86 5.20 18.24
N GLN A 109 0.64 4.68 18.22
CA GLN A 109 0.36 3.28 18.56
C GLN A 109 1.04 2.30 17.61
N ILE A 110 1.03 2.62 16.32
CA ILE A 110 1.68 1.81 15.30
C ILE A 110 3.20 1.89 15.43
N ALA A 111 3.73 3.09 15.68
CA ALA A 111 5.15 3.30 15.89
C ALA A 111 5.65 2.48 17.10
N GLN A 112 4.91 2.49 18.20
CA GLN A 112 5.25 1.71 19.39
C GLN A 112 5.23 0.20 19.10
N THR A 113 4.26 -0.27 18.33
CA THR A 113 4.18 -1.68 17.94
C THR A 113 5.40 -2.08 17.12
N ILE A 114 5.78 -1.30 16.13
CA ILE A 114 6.94 -1.58 15.28
C ILE A 114 8.22 -1.61 16.09
N VAL A 115 8.43 -0.64 16.98
CA VAL A 115 9.60 -0.59 17.86
C VAL A 115 9.63 -1.77 18.83
N HIS A 116 8.49 -2.10 19.43
CA HIS A 116 8.37 -3.22 20.38
C HIS A 116 8.70 -4.57 19.72
N LEU A 117 8.36 -4.73 18.45
CA LEU A 117 8.65 -5.94 17.69
C LEU A 117 10.11 -6.06 17.24
N GLY A 118 10.93 -5.03 17.49
CA GLY A 118 12.31 -5.01 17.05
C GLY A 118 12.48 -4.89 15.55
N LEU A 119 11.43 -4.47 14.83
CA LEU A 119 11.49 -4.25 13.39
C LEU A 119 12.29 -2.98 13.10
N THR A 120 13.26 -3.08 12.20
CA THR A 120 14.14 -1.97 11.86
C THR A 120 13.54 -1.14 10.74
N LEU A 121 13.19 0.11 11.04
CA LEU A 121 12.74 1.08 10.04
C LEU A 121 13.88 1.92 9.47
N SER A 122 15.14 1.61 9.80
CA SER A 122 16.30 2.42 9.41
C SER A 122 16.45 2.57 7.90
N GLU A 123 15.91 1.63 7.12
CA GLU A 123 15.98 1.65 5.65
C GLU A 123 14.68 2.14 5.00
N VAL A 124 13.67 2.48 5.81
CA VAL A 124 12.36 2.91 5.31
C VAL A 124 12.21 4.40 5.55
N THR A 125 11.90 5.13 4.50
CA THR A 125 11.57 6.55 4.60
C THR A 125 10.14 6.71 5.11
N THR A 126 9.95 7.51 6.13
CA THR A 126 8.64 7.79 6.71
C THR A 126 8.37 9.28 6.74
N LYS A 127 7.08 9.65 6.63
CA LYS A 127 6.61 11.02 6.78
C LYS A 127 5.36 11.03 7.64
N ALA A 128 5.18 12.11 8.38
CA ALA A 128 4.03 12.26 9.28
C ALA A 128 2.72 12.39 8.51
N THR A 129 2.73 13.01 7.35
CA THR A 129 1.53 13.28 6.55
C THR A 129 1.70 12.82 5.10
N MET A 130 0.56 12.57 4.44
CA MET A 130 0.52 12.27 3.02
C MET A 130 1.07 13.44 2.19
N ALA A 131 0.77 14.69 2.58
CA ALA A 131 1.27 15.87 1.88
C ALA A 131 2.79 15.93 1.87
N ASP A 132 3.44 15.69 3.00
CA ASP A 132 4.90 15.67 3.10
C ASP A 132 5.49 14.50 2.30
N ALA A 133 4.82 13.35 2.30
CA ALA A 133 5.25 12.20 1.51
C ALA A 133 5.18 12.51 0.01
N ILE A 134 4.11 13.14 -0.45
CA ILE A 134 3.96 13.54 -1.85
C ILE A 134 5.07 14.51 -2.26
N ALA A 135 5.35 15.52 -1.45
CA ALA A 135 6.39 16.50 -1.73
C ALA A 135 7.77 15.82 -1.88
N LEU A 136 8.09 14.91 -0.97
CA LEU A 136 9.36 14.16 -1.03
C LEU A 136 9.41 13.24 -2.24
N ALA A 137 8.33 12.53 -2.55
CA ALA A 137 8.28 11.61 -3.68
C ALA A 137 8.47 12.36 -5.01
N LEU A 138 7.82 13.50 -5.18
CA LEU A 138 7.97 14.33 -6.36
C LEU A 138 9.38 14.87 -6.49
N ASP A 139 9.98 15.34 -5.39
CA ASP A 139 11.36 15.83 -5.38
C ASP A 139 12.35 14.73 -5.84
N ARG A 140 12.21 13.52 -5.29
CA ARG A 140 13.06 12.37 -5.66
C ARG A 140 12.81 11.90 -7.09
N ALA A 141 11.61 12.08 -7.62
CA ALA A 141 11.26 11.75 -9.00
C ALA A 141 11.71 12.83 -10.00
N GLY A 142 12.31 13.92 -9.52
CA GLY A 142 12.83 14.98 -10.37
C GLY A 142 11.90 16.17 -10.55
N PHE A 143 10.83 16.24 -9.77
CA PHE A 143 9.87 17.36 -9.83
C PHE A 143 9.98 18.22 -8.57
N ARG A 144 9.65 19.49 -8.69
CA ARG A 144 9.62 20.38 -7.53
C ARG A 144 8.25 21.05 -7.43
N ILE A 145 7.68 20.99 -6.22
CA ILE A 145 6.51 21.78 -5.88
C ILE A 145 7.00 23.14 -5.38
N SER A 146 6.57 24.21 -6.03
CA SER A 146 6.85 25.56 -5.58
C SER A 146 5.58 26.38 -5.51
N ARG A 147 5.53 27.30 -4.56
CA ARG A 147 4.42 28.23 -4.47
C ARG A 147 4.57 29.30 -5.54
N ILE A 148 3.51 29.50 -6.32
CA ILE A 148 3.46 30.60 -7.28
C ILE A 148 3.16 31.88 -6.50
N GLU A 149 4.09 32.85 -6.58
CA GLU A 149 3.86 34.19 -6.04
C GLU A 149 3.11 34.99 -7.08
N ALA A 150 1.94 35.53 -6.66
CA ALA A 150 1.14 36.39 -7.53
C ALA A 150 1.65 37.83 -7.50
#